data_93efb6fc2d181a49a97da3ad6b394657
#
_entry.id   93efb6fc2d181a49a97da3ad6b394657
#
_cell.length_a   1.000
_cell.length_b   1.000
_cell.length_c   1.000
_cell.angle_alpha   90.00
_cell.angle_beta   90.00
_cell.angle_gamma   90.00
#
_symmetry.space_group_name_H-M   'P 1'
#
loop_
_entity.id
_entity.type
_entity.pdbx_description
1 polymer ?
#
loop_
_entity_poly.entity_id
_entity_poly.type
_entity_poly.pdbx_seq_one_letter_code
_entity_poly.pdbx_strand_id
1 'polypeptide(L)'
;MQGPRPVVLSGPSGAGKSTLLKKLLKDYENIFGFSVSHTTRQPRPGEVNGKDYHFVSREEMQKEIDAGEFIEHAEFSGNMYGTSKGAVQAVQAQNQICVLDIDIQGVRNIKRTELNPIYISVQPPSIEILVSARLALPVALRGETAPGPTDGDRGEFTETSECSPRGPGAQ
;
A
#
# COMPACT_ATOMS: atom_id res chain seq x y z
N MET A 1 -11.80 -21.83 -3.98
CA MET A 1 -11.12 -21.50 -5.25
C MET A 1 -10.38 -22.75 -5.72
N GLN A 2 -10.68 -23.25 -6.89
CA GLN A 2 -9.99 -24.40 -7.50
C GLN A 2 -8.90 -23.85 -8.41
N GLY A 3 -7.65 -24.17 -8.13
CA GLY A 3 -6.49 -23.73 -8.90
C GLY A 3 -5.21 -23.82 -8.08
N PRO A 4 -4.04 -23.56 -8.68
CA PRO A 4 -2.78 -23.54 -7.96
C PRO A 4 -2.79 -22.44 -6.88
N ARG A 5 -2.12 -22.71 -5.77
CA ARG A 5 -2.02 -21.76 -4.65
C ARG A 5 -1.41 -20.45 -5.11
N PRO A 6 -2.03 -19.29 -4.81
CA PRO A 6 -1.47 -18.00 -5.14
C PRO A 6 -0.16 -17.73 -4.40
N VAL A 7 0.65 -16.83 -4.94
CA VAL A 7 1.88 -16.33 -4.32
C VAL A 7 1.69 -14.86 -3.96
N VAL A 8 1.95 -14.51 -2.72
CA VAL A 8 1.93 -13.13 -2.22
C VAL A 8 3.36 -12.63 -2.10
N LEU A 9 3.72 -11.63 -2.92
CA LEU A 9 4.94 -10.86 -2.77
C LEU A 9 4.67 -9.68 -1.84
N SER A 10 5.47 -9.56 -0.79
CA SER A 10 5.38 -8.43 0.13
C SER A 10 6.76 -7.85 0.42
N GLY A 11 6.79 -6.62 0.90
CA GLY A 11 8.04 -5.94 1.25
C GLY A 11 7.92 -4.43 1.09
N PRO A 12 8.90 -3.67 1.61
CA PRO A 12 8.86 -2.21 1.57
C PRO A 12 8.89 -1.67 0.13
N SER A 13 8.38 -0.45 -0.04
CA SER A 13 8.49 0.27 -1.32
C SER A 13 9.96 0.48 -1.66
N GLY A 14 10.35 0.18 -2.91
CA GLY A 14 11.74 0.25 -3.35
C GLY A 14 12.58 -1.01 -3.10
N ALA A 15 12.04 -2.06 -2.48
CA ALA A 15 12.75 -3.33 -2.25
C ALA A 15 13.01 -4.16 -3.53
N GLY A 16 12.51 -3.71 -4.68
CA GLY A 16 12.70 -4.40 -5.95
C GLY A 16 11.59 -5.39 -6.32
N LYS A 17 10.45 -5.41 -5.61
CA LYS A 17 9.32 -6.32 -5.91
C LYS A 17 8.88 -6.29 -7.36
N SER A 18 8.64 -5.10 -7.91
CA SER A 18 8.18 -4.95 -9.31
C SER A 18 9.22 -5.41 -10.33
N THR A 19 10.52 -5.25 -10.04
CA THR A 19 11.60 -5.76 -10.89
C THR A 19 11.64 -7.28 -10.87
N LEU A 20 11.53 -7.88 -9.68
CA LEU A 20 11.46 -9.31 -9.49
C LEU A 20 10.24 -9.90 -10.19
N LEU A 21 9.07 -9.28 -10.02
CA LEU A 21 7.82 -9.68 -10.65
C LEU A 21 7.92 -9.66 -12.19
N LYS A 22 8.42 -8.56 -12.76
CA LYS A 22 8.62 -8.44 -14.22
C LYS A 22 9.55 -9.53 -14.74
N LYS A 23 10.63 -9.83 -14.02
CA LYS A 23 11.57 -10.90 -14.40
C LYS A 23 10.90 -12.27 -14.29
N LEU A 24 10.17 -12.54 -13.21
CA LEU A 24 9.45 -13.79 -13.01
C LEU A 24 8.44 -14.07 -14.16
N LEU A 25 7.61 -13.07 -14.48
CA LEU A 25 6.62 -13.18 -15.54
C LEU A 25 7.25 -13.36 -16.93
N LYS A 26 8.44 -12.76 -17.15
CA LYS A 26 9.18 -12.91 -18.41
C LYS A 26 9.87 -14.26 -18.53
N ASP A 27 10.56 -14.71 -17.46
CA ASP A 27 11.38 -15.94 -17.50
C ASP A 27 10.50 -17.21 -17.48
N TYR A 28 9.28 -17.09 -16.96
CA TYR A 28 8.32 -18.19 -16.79
C TYR A 28 6.96 -17.84 -17.40
N GLU A 29 6.97 -17.50 -18.67
CA GLU A 29 5.74 -17.20 -19.43
C GLU A 29 4.72 -18.34 -19.31
N ASN A 30 3.45 -17.99 -19.15
CA ASN A 30 2.33 -18.92 -18.99
C ASN A 30 2.30 -19.78 -17.73
N ILE A 31 3.30 -19.69 -16.83
CA ILE A 31 3.28 -20.38 -15.53
C ILE A 31 2.72 -19.45 -14.46
N PHE A 32 3.14 -18.19 -14.46
CA PHE A 32 2.69 -17.17 -13.53
C PHE A 32 1.83 -16.13 -14.22
N GLY A 33 0.80 -15.67 -13.53
CA GLY A 33 -0.03 -14.54 -13.95
C GLY A 33 -0.12 -13.51 -12.83
N PHE A 34 -0.10 -12.24 -13.18
CA PHE A 34 -0.20 -11.14 -12.21
C PHE A 34 -1.66 -10.77 -11.97
N SER A 35 -2.06 -10.73 -10.71
CA SER A 35 -3.35 -10.17 -10.33
C SER A 35 -3.24 -8.65 -10.23
N VAL A 36 -3.89 -7.96 -11.14
CA VAL A 36 -3.93 -6.49 -11.15
C VAL A 36 -4.84 -6.00 -10.03
N SER A 37 -4.26 -5.23 -9.11
CA SER A 37 -4.99 -4.64 -7.98
C SER A 37 -5.87 -3.46 -8.41
N HIS A 38 -6.92 -3.18 -7.64
CA HIS A 38 -7.76 -2.00 -7.79
C HIS A 38 -7.21 -0.85 -6.94
N THR A 39 -7.38 0.38 -7.40
CA THR A 39 -7.05 1.56 -6.62
C THR A 39 -7.94 2.75 -6.98
N THR A 40 -8.21 3.58 -5.98
CA THR A 40 -8.91 4.87 -6.17
C THR A 40 -7.94 6.04 -6.45
N ARG A 41 -6.63 5.75 -6.47
CA ARG A 41 -5.61 6.71 -6.81
C ARG A 41 -5.69 7.06 -8.31
N GLN A 42 -5.45 8.32 -8.63
CA GLN A 42 -5.31 8.73 -10.04
C GLN A 42 -4.08 8.05 -10.69
N PRO A 43 -4.19 7.64 -11.96
CA PRO A 43 -3.06 7.06 -12.69
C PRO A 43 -1.92 8.07 -12.80
N ARG A 44 -0.69 7.58 -12.71
CA ARG A 44 0.53 8.35 -12.96
C ARG A 44 0.85 8.35 -14.46
N PRO A 45 1.67 9.31 -14.93
CA PRO A 45 2.14 9.29 -16.32
C PRO A 45 2.78 7.94 -16.69
N GLY A 46 2.26 7.31 -17.75
CA GLY A 46 2.72 6.01 -18.24
C GLY A 46 2.05 4.79 -17.63
N GLU A 47 1.21 4.94 -16.60
CA GLU A 47 0.40 3.82 -16.07
C GLU A 47 -0.83 3.57 -16.96
N VAL A 48 -1.15 2.31 -17.16
CA VAL A 48 -2.24 1.86 -18.03
C VAL A 48 -3.29 1.15 -17.21
N ASN A 49 -4.56 1.57 -17.36
CA ASN A 49 -5.69 0.93 -16.68
C ASN A 49 -5.82 -0.54 -17.11
N GLY A 50 -6.05 -1.42 -16.14
CA GLY A 50 -6.15 -2.86 -16.32
C GLY A 50 -4.81 -3.58 -16.49
N LYS A 51 -3.69 -2.85 -16.50
CA LYS A 51 -2.33 -3.42 -16.58
C LYS A 51 -1.51 -3.14 -15.32
N ASP A 52 -1.42 -1.87 -14.92
CA ASP A 52 -0.71 -1.49 -13.70
C ASP A 52 -1.65 -1.54 -12.49
N TYR A 53 -2.82 -0.98 -12.64
CA TYR A 53 -3.95 -1.04 -11.70
C TYR A 53 -5.28 -1.01 -12.46
N HIS A 54 -6.34 -1.48 -11.82
CA HIS A 54 -7.70 -1.10 -12.16
C HIS A 54 -8.00 0.21 -11.42
N PHE A 55 -7.97 1.34 -12.17
CA PHE A 55 -8.27 2.65 -11.62
C PHE A 55 -9.79 2.85 -11.59
N VAL A 56 -10.35 2.94 -10.39
CA VAL A 56 -11.80 3.03 -10.16
C VAL A 56 -12.13 4.22 -9.25
N SER A 57 -13.37 4.67 -9.25
CA SER A 57 -13.80 5.67 -8.27
C SER A 57 -13.93 5.06 -6.87
N ARG A 58 -13.92 5.94 -5.84
CA ARG A 58 -14.08 5.50 -4.46
C ARG A 58 -15.45 4.86 -4.23
N GLU A 59 -16.48 5.40 -4.86
CA GLU A 59 -17.87 4.93 -4.79
C GLU A 59 -18.01 3.55 -5.41
N GLU A 60 -17.40 3.33 -6.58
CA GLU A 60 -17.42 2.02 -7.26
C GLU A 60 -16.69 0.98 -6.41
N MET A 61 -15.48 1.31 -5.93
CA MET A 61 -14.70 0.38 -5.11
C MET A 61 -15.42 0.03 -3.81
N GLN A 62 -16.02 1.02 -3.13
CA GLN A 62 -16.78 0.77 -1.90
C GLN A 62 -17.98 -0.13 -2.14
N LYS A 63 -18.72 0.08 -3.23
CA LYS A 63 -19.85 -0.77 -3.61
C LYS A 63 -19.44 -2.24 -3.82
N GLU A 64 -18.31 -2.47 -4.48
CA GLU A 64 -17.79 -3.83 -4.71
C GLU A 64 -17.27 -4.46 -3.41
N ILE A 65 -16.67 -3.66 -2.50
CA ILE A 65 -16.26 -4.12 -1.17
C ILE A 65 -17.50 -4.56 -0.36
N ASP A 66 -18.56 -3.75 -0.36
CA ASP A 66 -19.80 -4.05 0.35
C ASP A 66 -20.51 -5.29 -0.24
N ALA A 67 -20.37 -5.52 -1.53
CA ALA A 67 -20.82 -6.75 -2.21
C ALA A 67 -19.94 -7.98 -1.90
N GLY A 68 -18.82 -7.80 -1.20
CA GLY A 68 -17.90 -8.89 -0.83
C GLY A 68 -17.03 -9.39 -1.99
N GLU A 69 -16.86 -8.60 -3.05
CA GLU A 69 -16.07 -8.96 -4.24
C GLU A 69 -14.55 -8.84 -4.04
N PHE A 70 -14.10 -8.25 -2.93
CA PHE A 70 -12.70 -8.13 -2.60
C PHE A 70 -12.24 -9.22 -1.63
N ILE A 71 -11.05 -9.78 -1.89
CA ILE A 71 -10.34 -10.70 -1.00
C ILE A 71 -9.75 -9.92 0.17
N GLU A 72 -9.13 -8.78 -0.15
CA GLU A 72 -8.58 -7.84 0.82
C GLU A 72 -8.68 -6.42 0.27
N HIS A 73 -8.72 -5.46 1.17
CA HIS A 73 -8.59 -4.04 0.85
C HIS A 73 -7.92 -3.30 2.00
N ALA A 74 -7.27 -2.18 1.68
CA ALA A 74 -6.64 -1.30 2.65
C ALA A 74 -6.71 0.14 2.17
N GLU A 75 -6.67 1.09 3.10
CA GLU A 75 -6.53 2.50 2.79
C GLU A 75 -5.11 2.97 3.11
N PHE A 76 -4.48 3.66 2.15
CA PHE A 76 -3.15 4.23 2.32
C PHE A 76 -3.07 5.59 1.63
N SER A 77 -2.58 6.61 2.36
CA SER A 77 -2.46 7.99 1.84
C SER A 77 -3.76 8.53 1.23
N GLY A 78 -4.92 8.26 1.85
CA GLY A 78 -6.21 8.72 1.38
C GLY A 78 -6.77 8.00 0.15
N ASN A 79 -6.07 6.97 -0.35
CA ASN A 79 -6.51 6.14 -1.47
C ASN A 79 -6.78 4.71 -1.01
N MET A 80 -7.76 4.09 -1.62
CA MET A 80 -8.06 2.69 -1.40
C MET A 80 -7.27 1.82 -2.38
N TYR A 81 -6.86 0.65 -1.90
CA TYR A 81 -6.22 -0.40 -2.68
C TYR A 81 -6.86 -1.72 -2.33
N GLY A 82 -6.95 -2.64 -3.25
CA GLY A 82 -7.52 -3.94 -2.94
C GLY A 82 -7.35 -4.95 -4.06
N THR A 83 -7.48 -6.22 -3.69
CA THR A 83 -7.41 -7.37 -4.57
C THR A 83 -8.80 -7.98 -4.70
N SER A 84 -9.36 -7.93 -5.90
CA SER A 84 -10.67 -8.53 -6.16
C SER A 84 -10.58 -10.04 -6.37
N LYS A 85 -11.65 -10.74 -6.01
CA LYS A 85 -11.81 -12.18 -6.30
C LYS A 85 -11.76 -12.45 -7.79
N GLY A 86 -12.41 -11.59 -8.59
CA GLY A 86 -12.43 -11.70 -10.04
C GLY A 86 -11.05 -11.64 -10.68
N ALA A 87 -10.17 -10.73 -10.21
CA ALA A 87 -8.80 -10.62 -10.73
C ALA A 87 -7.98 -11.90 -10.46
N VAL A 88 -8.09 -12.48 -9.27
CA VAL A 88 -7.41 -13.74 -8.95
C VAL A 88 -7.97 -14.90 -9.75
N GLN A 89 -9.30 -15.00 -9.85
CA GLN A 89 -9.96 -16.05 -10.62
C GLN A 89 -9.64 -15.99 -12.10
N ALA A 90 -9.53 -14.79 -12.68
CA ALA A 90 -9.15 -14.62 -14.09
C ALA A 90 -7.75 -15.20 -14.39
N VAL A 91 -6.79 -15.05 -13.49
CA VAL A 91 -5.46 -15.64 -13.61
C VAL A 91 -5.53 -17.16 -13.43
N GLN A 92 -6.26 -17.64 -12.43
CA GLN A 92 -6.42 -19.08 -12.16
C GLN A 92 -7.16 -19.80 -13.30
N ALA A 93 -8.11 -19.14 -13.96
CA ALA A 93 -8.83 -19.69 -15.11
C ALA A 93 -7.90 -19.98 -16.30
N GLN A 94 -6.75 -19.30 -16.38
CA GLN A 94 -5.68 -19.56 -17.35
C GLN A 94 -4.74 -20.68 -16.91
N ASN A 95 -5.06 -21.37 -15.80
CA ASN A 95 -4.21 -22.40 -15.17
C ASN A 95 -2.82 -21.87 -14.77
N GLN A 96 -2.74 -20.59 -14.42
CA GLN A 96 -1.50 -19.93 -13.99
C GLN A 96 -1.48 -19.77 -12.46
N ILE A 97 -0.28 -19.73 -11.90
CA ILE A 97 -0.05 -19.38 -10.49
C ILE A 97 -0.24 -17.87 -10.34
N CYS A 98 -1.27 -17.47 -9.63
CA CYS A 98 -1.58 -16.06 -9.40
C CYS A 98 -0.55 -15.41 -8.48
N VAL A 99 0.10 -14.34 -8.92
CA VAL A 99 1.03 -13.53 -8.10
C VAL A 99 0.36 -12.23 -7.70
N LEU A 100 0.40 -11.93 -6.41
CA LEU A 100 -0.17 -10.76 -5.76
C LEU A 100 0.97 -9.88 -5.22
N ASP A 101 1.05 -8.60 -5.61
CA ASP A 101 1.97 -7.62 -5.00
C ASP A 101 1.20 -6.79 -3.97
N ILE A 102 1.38 -7.11 -2.70
CA ILE A 102 0.56 -6.59 -1.59
C ILE A 102 1.47 -6.02 -0.51
N ASP A 103 1.02 -4.95 0.12
CA ASP A 103 1.71 -4.36 1.26
C ASP A 103 1.52 -5.20 2.55
N ILE A 104 2.20 -4.80 3.63
CA ILE A 104 2.17 -5.52 4.91
C ILE A 104 0.76 -5.54 5.50
N GLN A 105 -0.04 -4.50 5.28
CA GLN A 105 -1.40 -4.43 5.80
C GLN A 105 -2.33 -5.37 5.04
N GLY A 106 -2.22 -5.42 3.72
CA GLY A 106 -2.94 -6.37 2.88
C GLY A 106 -2.58 -7.83 3.20
N VAL A 107 -1.29 -8.11 3.50
CA VAL A 107 -0.86 -9.44 3.97
C VAL A 107 -1.58 -9.85 5.26
N ARG A 108 -1.76 -8.94 6.23
CA ARG A 108 -2.52 -9.22 7.46
C ARG A 108 -3.99 -9.54 7.16
N ASN A 109 -4.58 -8.85 6.19
CA ASN A 109 -5.96 -9.08 5.78
C ASN A 109 -6.10 -10.44 5.09
N ILE A 110 -5.21 -10.78 4.15
CA ILE A 110 -5.23 -12.08 3.46
C ILE A 110 -5.06 -13.26 4.42
N LYS A 111 -4.26 -13.13 5.47
CA LYS A 111 -4.11 -14.18 6.49
C LYS A 111 -5.41 -14.54 7.21
N ARG A 112 -6.43 -13.69 7.13
CA ARG A 112 -7.77 -13.93 7.70
C ARG A 112 -8.74 -14.56 6.70
N THR A 113 -8.31 -14.73 5.45
CA THR A 113 -9.11 -15.34 4.38
C THR A 113 -8.72 -16.80 4.17
N GLU A 114 -9.56 -17.53 3.46
CA GLU A 114 -9.32 -18.94 3.10
C GLU A 114 -8.41 -19.12 1.87
N LEU A 115 -7.79 -18.02 1.38
CA LEU A 115 -6.97 -18.04 0.16
C LEU A 115 -5.73 -18.95 0.28
N ASN A 116 -5.18 -19.08 1.49
CA ASN A 116 -4.01 -19.90 1.85
C ASN A 116 -2.83 -19.77 0.85
N PRO A 117 -2.32 -18.55 0.58
CA PRO A 117 -1.26 -18.34 -0.39
C PRO A 117 0.11 -18.73 0.16
N ILE A 118 1.10 -18.78 -0.74
CA ILE A 118 2.52 -18.84 -0.38
C ILE A 118 3.00 -17.41 -0.20
N TYR A 119 3.60 -17.09 0.95
CA TYR A 119 4.12 -15.75 1.24
C TYR A 119 5.62 -15.66 0.95
N ILE A 120 6.00 -14.67 0.14
CA ILE A 120 7.40 -14.34 -0.16
C ILE A 120 7.63 -12.88 0.27
N SER A 121 8.52 -12.70 1.25
CA SER A 121 8.92 -11.37 1.70
C SER A 121 10.21 -10.95 0.98
N VAL A 122 10.13 -9.87 0.22
CA VAL A 122 11.29 -9.26 -0.44
C VAL A 122 11.87 -8.20 0.47
N GLN A 123 13.09 -8.39 0.90
CA GLN A 123 13.80 -7.46 1.78
C GLN A 123 14.99 -6.85 1.03
N PRO A 124 15.26 -5.55 1.18
CA PRO A 124 16.47 -4.96 0.66
C PRO A 124 17.69 -5.46 1.46
N PRO A 125 18.87 -5.52 0.86
CA PRO A 125 20.09 -5.96 1.55
C PRO A 125 20.45 -5.07 2.76
N SER A 126 20.16 -3.77 2.69
CA SER A 126 20.30 -2.84 3.80
C SER A 126 19.31 -1.68 3.70
N ILE A 127 19.16 -0.93 4.80
CA ILE A 127 18.31 0.27 4.85
C ILE A 127 18.91 1.37 3.96
N GLU A 128 20.24 1.51 3.92
CA GLU A 128 20.91 2.50 3.09
C GLU A 128 20.62 2.28 1.60
N ILE A 129 20.64 1.02 1.13
CA ILE A 129 20.29 0.67 -0.25
C ILE A 129 18.82 0.99 -0.52
N LEU A 130 17.92 0.71 0.43
CA LEU A 130 16.51 1.04 0.29
C LEU A 130 16.30 2.56 0.16
N VAL A 131 16.95 3.34 1.01
CA VAL A 131 16.89 4.81 0.98
C VAL A 131 17.47 5.36 -0.32
N SER A 132 18.63 4.86 -0.75
CA SER A 132 19.27 5.27 -2.01
C SER A 132 18.39 4.94 -3.22
N ALA A 133 17.81 3.76 -3.28
CA ALA A 133 16.88 3.36 -4.34
C ALA A 133 15.62 4.25 -4.36
N ARG A 134 15.11 4.62 -3.19
CA ARG A 134 13.95 5.50 -3.06
C ARG A 134 14.28 6.95 -3.46
N LEU A 135 15.49 7.43 -3.16
CA LEU A 135 15.95 8.75 -3.56
C LEU A 135 16.25 8.84 -5.07
N ALA A 136 16.68 7.74 -5.69
CA ALA A 136 16.93 7.66 -7.13
C ALA A 136 15.64 7.64 -7.97
N LEU A 137 14.48 7.34 -7.37
CA LEU A 137 13.20 7.45 -8.06
C LEU A 137 12.85 8.91 -8.35
N PRO A 138 12.29 9.25 -9.54
CA PRO A 138 11.74 10.55 -9.81
C PRO A 138 10.74 10.97 -8.70
N VAL A 139 10.71 12.25 -8.36
CA VAL A 139 9.84 12.80 -7.29
C VAL A 139 8.37 12.37 -7.47
N ALA A 140 7.90 12.27 -8.70
CA ALA A 140 6.55 11.79 -9.03
C ALA A 140 6.27 10.33 -8.65
N LEU A 141 7.31 9.51 -8.43
CA LEU A 141 7.21 8.10 -8.05
C LEU A 141 7.55 7.85 -6.57
N ARG A 142 8.04 8.87 -5.87
CA ARG A 142 8.20 8.84 -4.42
C ARG A 142 6.79 9.00 -3.85
N GLY A 143 6.17 7.94 -3.37
CA GLY A 143 4.92 8.09 -2.64
C GLY A 143 5.13 9.16 -1.56
N GLU A 144 4.35 10.24 -1.61
CA GLU A 144 4.40 11.30 -0.62
C GLU A 144 4.18 10.69 0.77
N THR A 145 5.26 10.60 1.53
CA THR A 145 5.10 10.64 2.98
C THR A 145 4.66 12.08 3.26
N ALA A 146 3.47 12.25 3.81
CA ALA A 146 3.05 13.54 4.35
C ALA A 146 4.21 14.13 5.14
N PRO A 147 4.53 15.43 4.97
CA PRO A 147 5.53 16.08 5.82
C PRO A 147 5.08 15.88 7.26
N GLY A 148 5.95 15.29 8.06
CA GLY A 148 5.76 15.25 9.51
C GLY A 148 5.54 16.69 10.00
N PRO A 149 4.86 16.87 11.15
CA PRO A 149 4.61 18.19 11.69
C PRO A 149 5.93 18.95 11.74
N THR A 150 5.99 20.07 11.02
CA THR A 150 7.11 21.01 11.10
C THR A 150 7.17 21.50 12.53
N ASP A 151 8.27 21.18 13.24
CA ASP A 151 8.68 21.82 14.47
C ASP A 151 8.91 23.32 14.19
N GLY A 152 7.89 24.11 14.32
CA GLY A 152 7.92 25.52 13.98
C GLY A 152 6.73 26.28 14.53
N ASP A 153 6.45 26.08 15.81
CA ASP A 153 5.82 27.11 16.64
C ASP A 153 6.18 26.87 18.12
N ARG A 154 7.42 27.18 18.46
CA ARG A 154 7.74 27.55 19.84
C ARG A 154 7.29 28.99 20.02
N GLY A 155 5.98 29.14 20.25
CA GLY A 155 5.46 30.38 20.83
C GLY A 155 6.22 30.67 22.10
N GLU A 156 6.93 31.77 22.05
CA GLU A 156 7.60 32.47 23.17
C GLU A 156 6.62 32.63 24.31
N PHE A 157 6.80 31.81 25.35
CA PHE A 157 6.14 32.03 26.66
C PHE A 157 6.90 33.14 27.33
N THR A 158 6.43 34.38 27.20
CA THR A 158 6.86 35.47 28.05
C THR A 158 6.23 35.28 29.41
N GLU A 159 7.06 34.92 30.36
CA GLU A 159 6.83 35.02 31.80
C GLU A 159 6.63 36.49 32.15
N THR A 160 5.44 36.89 32.48
CA THR A 160 5.22 38.10 33.28
C THR A 160 4.78 37.67 34.66
N SER A 161 5.77 37.63 35.55
CA SER A 161 5.59 37.67 37.00
C SER A 161 4.99 39.01 37.41
N GLU A 162 3.81 39.00 38.01
CA GLU A 162 3.43 40.01 38.97
C GLU A 162 2.68 39.37 40.13
N CYS A 163 3.49 39.20 41.15
CA CYS A 163 3.07 38.91 42.49
C CYS A 163 2.68 40.25 43.15
N SER A 164 1.48 40.39 43.67
CA SER A 164 1.18 41.38 44.72
C SER A 164 0.15 40.85 45.68
N PRO A 165 0.50 40.81 46.96
CA PRO A 165 -0.43 40.41 48.00
C PRO A 165 -1.12 41.65 48.60
N ARG A 166 -2.41 41.58 48.81
CA ARG A 166 -3.05 42.46 49.82
C ARG A 166 -3.99 41.67 50.72
N GLY A 167 -3.65 41.79 51.93
CA GLY A 167 -4.22 41.18 53.08
C GLY A 167 -5.56 41.78 53.55
N PRO A 168 -5.95 41.54 54.80
CA PRO A 168 -7.34 41.28 55.19
C PRO A 168 -8.06 42.48 55.76
N GLY A 169 -9.37 42.49 55.72
CA GLY A 169 -10.25 43.41 56.45
C GLY A 169 -11.63 42.80 56.45
N ALA A 170 -11.99 42.26 57.52
CA ALA A 170 -12.83 42.70 58.66
C ALA A 170 -14.13 43.41 58.22
N GLN A 171 -15.21 42.80 58.42
CA GLN A 171 -16.39 42.92 59.27
C GLN A 171 -17.50 42.01 58.75
#